data_f738eca8041ef38afb11d44058a37780
#
_entry.id   f738eca8041ef38afb11d44058a37780
#
_cell.length_a   1.000
_cell.length_b   1.000
_cell.length_c   1.000
_cell.angle_alpha   90.00
_cell.angle_beta   90.00
_cell.angle_gamma   90.00
#
_symmetry.space_group_name_H-M   'P 1'
#
loop_
_entity.id
_entity.type
_entity.pdbx_description
1 polymer ?
#
loop_
_entity_poly.entity_id
_entity_poly.type
_entity_poly.pdbx_seq_one_letter_code
_entity_poly.pdbx_strand_id
1 'polypeptide(L)'
;MDKKRFYHSDTGRPLWFGVVVGIARMGVLTEGYHYAGSARLCNTCHSMKHEYSEWQLSKHKQFACIECHMPDTFIVEKLVYKTRAGMNDLFHEVLRDYPATIRLSVKAKNIMNGNCLRCHYSTIGNTPMSRGGQNCLKCHRNFVHSQGLKKKGDKD
;
A
#
# COMPACT_ATOMS: atom_id res chain seq x y z
N MET A 1 -60.47 11.39 -35.01
CA MET A 1 -59.16 12.08 -35.07
C MET A 1 -58.42 11.78 -33.78
N ASP A 2 -57.55 10.83 -33.86
CA ASP A 2 -56.86 10.24 -32.68
C ASP A 2 -55.55 10.99 -32.44
N LYS A 3 -55.50 11.82 -31.37
CA LYS A 3 -54.29 12.52 -30.94
C LYS A 3 -53.38 11.52 -30.31
N LYS A 4 -52.42 10.95 -31.04
CA LYS A 4 -51.27 10.23 -30.49
C LYS A 4 -50.48 11.22 -29.61
N ARG A 5 -50.67 11.09 -28.30
CA ARG A 5 -49.83 11.72 -27.30
C ARG A 5 -48.43 11.11 -27.44
N PHE A 6 -47.51 11.85 -28.03
CA PHE A 6 -46.08 11.54 -27.96
C PHE A 6 -45.66 11.63 -26.50
N TYR A 7 -45.55 10.51 -25.86
CA TYR A 7 -44.95 10.36 -24.55
C TYR A 7 -43.45 10.61 -24.73
N HIS A 8 -43.01 11.84 -24.61
CA HIS A 8 -41.61 12.15 -24.45
C HIS A 8 -41.18 11.55 -23.10
N SER A 9 -40.63 10.35 -23.17
CA SER A 9 -40.11 9.71 -21.97
C SER A 9 -38.88 10.51 -21.49
N ASP A 10 -39.06 11.20 -20.40
CA ASP A 10 -38.01 11.94 -19.66
C ASP A 10 -36.97 10.98 -19.01
N THR A 11 -36.81 9.78 -19.60
CA THR A 11 -35.91 8.74 -19.11
C THR A 11 -34.42 9.05 -19.24
N GLY A 12 -34.08 10.06 -20.07
CA GLY A 12 -32.69 10.50 -20.24
C GLY A 12 -32.10 11.16 -18.98
N ARG A 13 -32.90 11.95 -18.28
CA ARG A 13 -32.42 12.71 -17.09
C ARG A 13 -32.01 11.83 -15.93
N PRO A 14 -32.81 10.82 -15.50
CA PRO A 14 -32.38 9.93 -14.42
C PRO A 14 -31.19 9.03 -14.83
N LEU A 15 -31.08 8.66 -16.11
CA LEU A 15 -29.92 7.91 -16.62
C LEU A 15 -28.63 8.72 -16.50
N TRP A 16 -28.63 9.98 -16.99
CA TRP A 16 -27.49 10.87 -16.87
C TRP A 16 -27.10 11.12 -15.41
N PHE A 17 -28.07 11.34 -14.55
CA PHE A 17 -27.80 11.47 -13.11
C PHE A 17 -27.14 10.22 -12.52
N GLY A 18 -27.63 9.04 -12.87
CA GLY A 18 -27.04 7.76 -12.46
C GLY A 18 -25.59 7.60 -12.92
N VAL A 19 -25.31 7.97 -14.18
CA VAL A 19 -23.94 7.93 -14.74
C VAL A 19 -23.02 8.89 -14.00
N VAL A 20 -23.44 10.11 -13.78
CA VAL A 20 -22.62 11.13 -13.06
C VAL A 20 -22.34 10.69 -11.64
N VAL A 21 -23.34 10.19 -10.92
CA VAL A 21 -23.17 9.66 -9.56
C VAL A 21 -22.23 8.44 -9.55
N GLY A 22 -22.36 7.56 -10.56
CA GLY A 22 -21.47 6.40 -10.72
C GLY A 22 -20.02 6.81 -10.92
N ILE A 23 -19.75 7.76 -11.83
CA ILE A 23 -18.41 8.29 -12.07
C ILE A 23 -17.85 8.96 -10.81
N ALA A 24 -18.65 9.79 -10.14
CA ALA A 24 -18.21 10.44 -8.90
C ALA A 24 -17.84 9.43 -7.80
N ARG A 25 -18.66 8.39 -7.62
CA ARG A 25 -18.35 7.30 -6.68
C ARG A 25 -17.08 6.56 -7.04
N MET A 26 -16.88 6.22 -8.32
CA MET A 26 -15.65 5.56 -8.77
C MET A 26 -14.43 6.45 -8.52
N GLY A 27 -14.52 7.76 -8.77
CA GLY A 27 -13.46 8.71 -8.45
C GLY A 27 -13.10 8.69 -6.97
N VAL A 28 -14.10 8.82 -6.09
CA VAL A 28 -13.88 8.78 -4.62
C VAL A 28 -13.25 7.47 -4.17
N LEU A 29 -13.72 6.33 -4.71
CA LEU A 29 -13.15 5.01 -4.36
C LEU A 29 -11.70 4.88 -4.83
N THR A 30 -11.40 5.36 -6.04
CA THR A 30 -10.04 5.32 -6.61
C THR A 30 -9.09 6.20 -5.79
N GLU A 31 -9.46 7.45 -5.53
CA GLU A 31 -8.66 8.35 -4.70
C GLU A 31 -8.50 7.83 -3.27
N GLY A 32 -9.56 7.29 -2.69
CA GLY A 32 -9.52 6.64 -1.38
C GLY A 32 -8.55 5.46 -1.35
N TYR A 33 -8.53 4.64 -2.39
CA TYR A 33 -7.59 3.52 -2.51
C TYR A 33 -6.14 4.00 -2.61
N HIS A 34 -5.88 5.03 -3.44
CA HIS A 34 -4.54 5.63 -3.58
C HIS A 34 -4.09 6.28 -2.28
N TYR A 35 -4.95 7.08 -1.65
CA TYR A 35 -4.66 7.69 -0.36
C TYR A 35 -4.35 6.65 0.73
N ALA A 36 -5.13 5.58 0.78
CA ALA A 36 -4.93 4.47 1.72
C ALA A 36 -3.59 3.72 1.52
N GLY A 37 -2.92 3.90 0.38
CA GLY A 37 -1.58 3.35 0.12
C GLY A 37 -0.45 4.36 0.27
N SER A 38 -0.77 5.61 0.55
CA SER A 38 0.21 6.69 0.59
C SER A 38 1.04 6.66 1.88
N ALA A 39 2.27 7.14 1.78
CA ALA A 39 3.12 7.32 2.93
C ALA A 39 2.54 8.32 3.95
N ARG A 40 1.68 9.25 3.50
CA ARG A 40 1.01 10.21 4.38
C ARG A 40 0.08 9.52 5.35
N LEU A 41 -0.74 8.57 4.86
CA LEU A 41 -1.62 7.80 5.75
C LEU A 41 -0.82 6.96 6.74
N CYS A 42 0.24 6.27 6.28
CA CYS A 42 1.09 5.47 7.17
C CYS A 42 1.67 6.32 8.32
N ASN A 43 2.05 7.56 8.04
CA ASN A 43 2.57 8.49 9.05
C ASN A 43 1.54 8.99 10.06
N THR A 44 0.25 8.72 9.89
CA THR A 44 -0.77 9.11 10.90
C THR A 44 -0.69 8.24 12.15
N CYS A 45 -0.25 6.98 12.02
CA CYS A 45 -0.09 6.07 13.13
C CYS A 45 1.18 6.37 13.93
N HIS A 46 1.07 6.30 15.25
CA HIS A 46 2.18 6.59 16.17
C HIS A 46 3.34 5.60 15.97
N SER A 47 2.99 4.32 15.81
CA SER A 47 3.95 3.23 15.58
C SER A 47 4.74 3.38 14.29
N MET A 48 4.20 4.10 13.27
CA MET A 48 4.82 4.24 11.95
C MET A 48 5.66 5.50 11.78
N LYS A 49 5.68 6.42 12.75
CA LYS A 49 6.41 7.69 12.61
C LYS A 49 7.90 7.51 12.40
N HIS A 50 8.50 6.60 13.14
CA HIS A 50 9.92 6.30 12.99
C HIS A 50 10.22 5.73 11.59
N GLU A 51 9.45 4.74 11.16
CA GLU A 51 9.59 4.10 9.86
C GLU A 51 9.40 5.09 8.70
N TYR A 52 8.45 6.03 8.87
CA TYR A 52 8.22 7.09 7.89
C TYR A 52 9.42 8.04 7.80
N SER A 53 9.99 8.47 8.93
CA SER A 53 11.17 9.37 8.93
C SER A 53 12.38 8.72 8.27
N GLU A 54 12.65 7.45 8.54
CA GLU A 54 13.72 6.68 7.92
C GLU A 54 13.50 6.53 6.40
N TRP A 55 12.27 6.23 5.98
CA TRP A 55 11.92 6.17 4.56
C TRP A 55 12.18 7.50 3.85
N GLN A 56 11.85 8.65 4.45
CA GLN A 56 12.10 9.96 3.86
C GLN A 56 13.60 10.25 3.62
N LEU A 57 14.47 9.65 4.40
CA LEU A 57 15.93 9.78 4.26
C LEU A 57 16.51 8.77 3.26
N SER A 58 15.72 7.76 2.87
CA SER A 58 16.19 6.70 2.00
C SER A 58 16.23 7.10 0.52
N LYS A 59 16.96 6.32 -0.27
CA LYS A 59 16.97 6.45 -1.75
C LYS A 59 15.67 6.00 -2.40
N HIS A 60 14.78 5.34 -1.66
CA HIS A 60 13.48 4.84 -2.12
C HIS A 60 12.30 5.75 -1.73
N LYS A 61 12.57 6.96 -1.25
CA LYS A 61 11.53 7.92 -0.83
C LYS A 61 10.53 8.33 -1.92
N GLN A 62 10.85 8.10 -3.19
CA GLN A 62 9.97 8.37 -4.33
C GLN A 62 8.88 7.28 -4.51
N PHE A 63 9.03 6.11 -3.87
CA PHE A 63 8.08 5.02 -3.97
C PHE A 63 7.15 5.01 -2.75
N ALA A 64 5.86 4.75 -2.98
CA ALA A 64 4.91 4.60 -1.89
C ALA A 64 5.22 3.34 -1.05
N CYS A 65 4.84 3.36 0.22
CA CYS A 65 5.08 2.23 1.14
C CYS A 65 4.52 0.91 0.58
N ILE A 66 3.36 0.97 -0.07
CA ILE A 66 2.70 -0.21 -0.66
C ILE A 66 3.48 -0.83 -1.82
N GLU A 67 4.36 -0.10 -2.50
CA GLU A 67 5.17 -0.65 -3.59
C GLU A 67 6.12 -1.76 -3.11
N CYS A 68 6.55 -1.67 -1.87
CA CYS A 68 7.40 -2.68 -1.24
C CYS A 68 6.61 -3.66 -0.38
N HIS A 69 5.57 -3.17 0.34
CA HIS A 69 4.88 -3.95 1.37
C HIS A 69 3.64 -4.72 0.87
N MET A 70 3.17 -4.44 -0.35
CA MET A 70 2.01 -5.13 -0.93
C MET A 70 2.45 -6.22 -1.91
N PRO A 71 1.74 -7.37 -1.96
CA PRO A 71 2.03 -8.40 -2.94
C PRO A 71 1.74 -7.90 -4.36
N ASP A 72 2.59 -8.27 -5.31
CA ASP A 72 2.35 -8.00 -6.74
C ASP A 72 1.51 -9.14 -7.34
N THR A 73 0.21 -9.07 -7.09
CA THR A 73 -0.78 -10.08 -7.47
C THR A 73 -1.98 -9.41 -8.14
N PHE A 74 -2.99 -10.20 -8.49
CA PHE A 74 -4.22 -9.71 -9.05
C PHE A 74 -4.94 -8.73 -8.11
N ILE A 75 -5.68 -7.77 -8.68
CA ILE A 75 -6.28 -6.63 -7.94
C ILE A 75 -7.14 -7.04 -6.75
N VAL A 76 -7.91 -8.12 -6.87
CA VAL A 76 -8.77 -8.62 -5.80
C VAL A 76 -7.93 -9.11 -4.62
N GLU A 77 -6.87 -9.86 -4.88
CA GLU A 77 -5.96 -10.36 -3.83
C GLU A 77 -5.23 -9.19 -3.14
N LYS A 78 -4.79 -8.20 -3.93
CA LYS A 78 -4.22 -6.96 -3.38
C LYS A 78 -5.18 -6.26 -2.44
N LEU A 79 -6.44 -6.12 -2.85
CA LEU A 79 -7.46 -5.46 -2.06
C LEU A 79 -7.75 -6.22 -0.76
N VAL A 80 -7.92 -7.54 -0.84
CA VAL A 80 -8.14 -8.40 0.35
C VAL A 80 -6.95 -8.33 1.30
N TYR A 81 -5.72 -8.45 0.76
CA TYR A 81 -4.51 -8.34 1.57
C TYR A 81 -4.41 -6.99 2.27
N LYS A 82 -4.62 -5.89 1.52
CA LYS A 82 -4.56 -4.52 2.04
C LYS A 82 -5.60 -4.28 3.15
N THR A 83 -6.84 -4.71 2.91
CA THR A 83 -7.91 -4.56 3.91
C THR A 83 -7.59 -5.33 5.17
N ARG A 84 -7.18 -6.60 5.04
CA ARG A 84 -6.85 -7.43 6.20
C ARG A 84 -5.65 -6.91 6.98
N ALA A 85 -4.57 -6.53 6.29
CA ALA A 85 -3.39 -5.97 6.93
C ALA A 85 -3.71 -4.63 7.60
N GLY A 86 -4.37 -3.72 6.89
CA GLY A 86 -4.73 -2.41 7.43
C GLY A 86 -5.68 -2.47 8.61
N MET A 87 -6.65 -3.39 8.62
CA MET A 87 -7.53 -3.59 9.79
C MET A 87 -6.76 -4.13 10.99
N ASN A 88 -5.84 -5.07 10.75
CA ASN A 88 -4.99 -5.61 11.81
C ASN A 88 -4.08 -4.52 12.41
N ASP A 89 -3.44 -3.74 11.55
CA ASP A 89 -2.55 -2.66 11.97
C ASP A 89 -3.32 -1.57 12.74
N LEU A 90 -4.52 -1.20 12.27
CA LEU A 90 -5.40 -0.25 12.95
C LEU A 90 -5.83 -0.77 14.34
N PHE A 91 -6.16 -2.06 14.44
CA PHE A 91 -6.54 -2.69 15.70
C PHE A 91 -5.41 -2.59 16.74
N HIS A 92 -4.19 -2.97 16.35
CA HIS A 92 -3.02 -2.90 17.23
C HIS A 92 -2.64 -1.45 17.56
N GLU A 93 -2.78 -0.51 16.62
CA GLU A 93 -2.52 0.91 16.88
C GLU A 93 -3.49 1.50 17.89
N VAL A 94 -4.81 1.19 17.77
CA VAL A 94 -5.85 1.70 18.69
C VAL A 94 -5.66 1.13 20.09
N LEU A 95 -5.34 -0.15 20.21
CA LEU A 95 -5.10 -0.81 21.49
C LEU A 95 -3.70 -0.53 22.06
N ARG A 96 -2.83 0.11 21.28
CA ARG A 96 -1.40 0.28 21.59
C ARG A 96 -0.68 -1.03 21.90
N ASP A 97 -1.16 -2.12 21.30
CA ASP A 97 -0.63 -3.46 21.46
C ASP A 97 0.29 -3.80 20.27
N TYR A 98 1.42 -3.14 20.23
CA TYR A 98 2.47 -3.40 19.25
C TYR A 98 3.86 -3.43 19.92
N PRO A 99 4.79 -4.26 19.41
CA PRO A 99 6.13 -4.37 20.00
C PRO A 99 6.92 -3.08 19.78
N ALA A 100 7.80 -2.75 20.71
CA ALA A 100 8.69 -1.59 20.61
C ALA A 100 9.55 -1.59 19.34
N THR A 101 9.81 -2.76 18.77
CA THR A 101 10.46 -2.92 17.45
C THR A 101 9.57 -3.73 16.53
N ILE A 102 9.01 -3.08 15.53
CA ILE A 102 8.18 -3.72 14.52
C ILE A 102 9.08 -4.52 13.57
N ARG A 103 8.71 -5.76 13.31
CA ARG A 103 9.47 -6.66 12.43
C ARG A 103 8.57 -7.26 11.38
N LEU A 104 9.12 -7.43 10.19
CA LEU A 104 8.43 -8.10 9.09
C LEU A 104 8.20 -9.58 9.42
N SER A 105 6.97 -10.04 9.21
CA SER A 105 6.65 -11.47 9.23
C SER A 105 7.36 -12.21 8.09
N VAL A 106 7.43 -13.53 8.15
CA VAL A 106 8.00 -14.33 7.07
C VAL A 106 7.28 -14.10 5.75
N LYS A 107 5.94 -14.03 5.78
CA LYS A 107 5.13 -13.73 4.59
C LYS A 107 5.46 -12.36 4.01
N ALA A 108 5.57 -11.33 4.85
CA ALA A 108 5.91 -9.97 4.41
C ALA A 108 7.32 -9.88 3.82
N LYS A 109 8.29 -10.63 4.36
CA LYS A 109 9.65 -10.73 3.78
C LYS A 109 9.63 -11.34 2.38
N ASN A 110 8.83 -12.39 2.17
CA ASN A 110 8.71 -13.01 0.85
C ASN A 110 8.07 -12.06 -0.17
N ILE A 111 7.02 -11.34 0.21
CA ILE A 111 6.40 -10.30 -0.62
C ILE A 111 7.44 -9.25 -1.00
N MET A 112 8.17 -8.74 -0.02
CA MET A 112 9.16 -7.70 -0.24
C MET A 112 10.31 -8.17 -1.14
N ASN A 113 10.80 -9.39 -0.98
CA ASN A 113 11.82 -9.97 -1.87
C ASN A 113 11.32 -10.06 -3.31
N GLY A 114 10.06 -10.46 -3.54
CA GLY A 114 9.44 -10.45 -4.87
C GLY A 114 9.38 -9.04 -5.48
N ASN A 115 9.02 -8.04 -4.67
CA ASN A 115 8.97 -6.65 -5.11
C ASN A 115 10.36 -6.07 -5.40
N CYS A 116 11.39 -6.47 -4.66
CA CYS A 116 12.79 -6.13 -4.99
C CYS A 116 13.16 -6.65 -6.39
N LEU A 117 12.87 -7.91 -6.66
CA LEU A 117 13.12 -8.53 -7.96
C LEU A 117 12.36 -7.84 -9.10
N ARG A 118 11.11 -7.45 -8.89
CA ARG A 118 10.29 -6.75 -9.88
C ARG A 118 10.99 -5.51 -10.45
N CYS A 119 11.63 -4.73 -9.58
CA CYS A 119 12.31 -3.48 -9.99
C CYS A 119 13.79 -3.69 -10.32
N HIS A 120 14.47 -4.58 -9.62
CA HIS A 120 15.92 -4.78 -9.76
C HIS A 120 16.32 -5.97 -10.64
N TYR A 121 15.38 -6.58 -11.35
CA TYR A 121 15.66 -7.74 -12.20
C TYR A 121 16.75 -7.47 -13.24
N SER A 122 16.73 -6.30 -13.87
CA SER A 122 17.76 -5.93 -14.87
C SER A 122 19.18 -5.89 -14.32
N THR A 123 19.32 -5.54 -13.02
CA THR A 123 20.61 -5.46 -12.34
C THR A 123 21.16 -6.83 -11.94
N ILE A 124 20.27 -7.75 -11.56
CA ILE A 124 20.65 -9.05 -11.01
C ILE A 124 20.27 -10.23 -11.88
N GLY A 125 19.67 -9.98 -13.06
CA GLY A 125 19.14 -11.01 -13.95
C GLY A 125 20.14 -12.09 -14.36
N ASN A 126 21.40 -11.72 -14.50
CA ASN A 126 22.49 -12.64 -14.85
C ASN A 126 23.17 -13.28 -13.63
N THR A 127 22.62 -13.12 -12.45
CA THR A 127 23.14 -13.72 -11.22
C THR A 127 22.21 -14.83 -10.71
N PRO A 128 22.71 -15.75 -9.88
CA PRO A 128 21.85 -16.75 -9.23
C PRO A 128 20.68 -16.15 -8.43
N MET A 129 20.78 -14.87 -8.02
CA MET A 129 19.76 -14.16 -7.25
C MET A 129 18.46 -13.92 -8.04
N SER A 130 18.53 -13.88 -9.37
CA SER A 130 17.35 -13.69 -10.23
C SER A 130 16.39 -14.88 -10.24
N ARG A 131 16.87 -16.06 -9.85
CA ARG A 131 16.05 -17.29 -9.84
C ARG A 131 15.05 -17.36 -8.69
N GLY A 132 15.02 -16.36 -7.81
CA GLY A 132 14.18 -16.33 -6.64
C GLY A 132 14.75 -17.11 -5.43
N GLY A 133 13.99 -17.17 -4.34
CA GLY A 133 14.41 -17.85 -3.11
C GLY A 133 15.48 -17.11 -2.30
N GLN A 134 16.02 -16.02 -2.82
CA GLN A 134 17.03 -15.22 -2.13
C GLN A 134 16.39 -14.29 -1.12
N ASN A 135 17.07 -14.07 -0.02
CA ASN A 135 16.65 -13.11 0.99
C ASN A 135 17.46 -11.81 0.85
N CYS A 136 16.96 -10.90 0.01
CA CYS A 136 17.60 -9.60 -0.24
C CYS A 136 17.79 -8.80 1.05
N LEU A 137 16.83 -8.91 1.97
CA LEU A 137 16.85 -8.23 3.26
C LEU A 137 17.90 -8.78 4.25
N LYS A 138 18.50 -9.94 3.97
CA LYS A 138 19.59 -10.47 4.79
C LYS A 138 20.83 -9.57 4.70
N CYS A 139 21.14 -9.07 3.50
CA CYS A 139 22.27 -8.19 3.25
C CYS A 139 21.86 -6.71 3.21
N HIS A 140 20.68 -6.39 2.66
CA HIS A 140 20.15 -5.04 2.48
C HIS A 140 19.13 -4.65 3.56
N ARG A 141 19.39 -4.97 4.82
CA ARG A 141 18.42 -4.79 5.92
C ARG A 141 18.16 -3.33 6.31
N ASN A 142 19.10 -2.42 6.02
CA ASN A 142 19.07 -1.02 6.46
C ASN A 142 18.94 -0.03 5.29
N PHE A 143 18.44 -0.46 4.14
CA PHE A 143 18.43 0.41 2.95
C PHE A 143 17.26 1.41 2.92
N VAL A 144 16.17 1.13 3.62
CA VAL A 144 15.01 2.02 3.76
C VAL A 144 14.74 2.35 5.22
N HIS A 145 14.63 1.32 6.04
CA HIS A 145 14.42 1.45 7.48
C HIS A 145 15.67 0.94 8.20
N SER A 146 16.33 1.79 8.92
CA SER A 146 17.42 1.35 9.78
C SER A 146 16.82 0.57 10.94
N GLN A 147 17.04 -0.72 10.99
CA GLN A 147 16.56 -1.56 12.09
C GLN A 147 17.27 -1.13 13.38
N GLY A 148 16.70 -0.06 14.00
CA GLY A 148 17.00 0.26 15.38
C GLY A 148 18.45 0.10 15.81
N LEU A 149 19.38 0.79 15.16
CA LEU A 149 20.55 1.22 15.88
C LEU A 149 20.00 2.24 16.91
N LYS A 150 19.54 1.74 18.06
CA LYS A 150 19.40 2.58 19.24
C LYS A 150 20.65 3.44 19.28
N LYS A 151 20.51 4.76 19.03
CA LYS A 151 21.56 5.70 19.40
C LYS A 151 21.82 5.41 20.85
N LYS A 152 23.03 4.92 21.12
CA LYS A 152 23.55 4.70 22.48
C LYS A 152 23.59 6.09 23.13
N GLY A 153 22.47 6.49 23.76
CA GLY A 153 22.38 7.84 24.31
C GLY A 153 20.98 8.32 24.69
N ASP A 154 19.90 7.63 24.27
CA ASP A 154 18.58 7.93 24.78
C ASP A 154 18.37 7.13 26.07
N LYS A 155 18.78 7.75 27.17
CA LYS A 155 18.38 7.36 28.53
C LYS A 155 17.00 7.91 28.77
N ASP A 156 16.08 7.06 29.17
CA ASP A 156 14.73 7.26 29.67
C ASP A 156 14.42 8.63 30.29
#